data_c6e76d63547da6a182349a93e099e2ef
#
_entry.id   c6e76d63547da6a182349a93e099e2ef
#
_cell.length_a   1.000
_cell.length_b   1.000
_cell.length_c   1.000
_cell.angle_alpha   90.00
_cell.angle_beta   90.00
_cell.angle_gamma   90.00
#
_symmetry.space_group_name_H-M   'P 1'
#
loop_
_entity.id
_entity.type
_entity.pdbx_description
1 polymer ?
#
loop_
_entity_poly.entity_id
_entity_poly.type
_entity_poly.pdbx_seq_one_letter_code
_entity_poly.pdbx_strand_id
1 'polypeptide(L)'
;MRAYERFLEYVKFPSASSEESTAVPSTEEQWAVAKYLKAEMERLGFEEIFLDKYCRLYGAIPATVEEAPTLGFIAHMDLSPASPCQEIKPEIIKYEGGKVRFRGDPSLTMDMESIPCLKDYIGCNLIITDG
;
A
#
# COMPACT_ATOMS: atom_id res chain seq x y z
N MET A 1 12.02 -3.93 10.40
CA MET A 1 11.18 -2.85 9.78
C MET A 1 9.75 -3.05 10.26
N ARG A 2 9.10 -2.00 10.76
CA ARG A 2 7.71 -2.04 11.23
C ARG A 2 6.75 -2.01 10.02
N ALA A 3 5.48 -2.37 10.19
CA ALA A 3 4.51 -2.42 9.10
C ALA A 3 4.37 -1.08 8.36
N TYR A 4 4.28 0.03 9.09
CA TYR A 4 4.16 1.36 8.48
C TYR A 4 5.42 1.77 7.70
N GLU A 5 6.62 1.37 8.14
CA GLU A 5 7.88 1.63 7.42
C GLU A 5 7.92 0.89 6.08
N ARG A 6 7.37 -0.34 6.04
CA ARG A 6 7.20 -1.09 4.79
C ARG A 6 6.19 -0.43 3.88
N PHE A 7 5.05 -0.03 4.43
CA PHE A 7 4.02 0.70 3.70
C PHE A 7 4.59 1.95 3.00
N LEU A 8 5.44 2.73 3.70
CA LEU A 8 6.12 3.90 3.13
C LEU A 8 7.04 3.58 1.95
N GLU A 9 7.53 2.34 1.86
CA GLU A 9 8.28 1.89 0.69
C GLU A 9 7.35 1.44 -0.44
N TYR A 10 6.26 0.72 -0.12
CA TYR A 10 5.34 0.20 -1.13
C TYR A 10 4.62 1.29 -1.92
N VAL A 11 4.20 2.35 -1.25
CA VAL A 11 3.47 3.46 -1.91
C VAL A 11 4.30 4.27 -2.89
N LYS A 12 5.62 4.11 -2.89
CA LYS A 12 6.51 4.78 -3.86
C LYS A 12 6.45 4.16 -5.27
N PHE A 13 5.88 2.97 -5.41
CA PHE A 13 5.78 2.32 -6.71
C PHE A 13 4.57 2.87 -7.49
N PRO A 14 4.77 3.36 -8.72
CA PRO A 14 3.69 3.83 -9.58
C PRO A 14 2.95 2.64 -10.20
N SER A 15 2.14 1.94 -9.42
CA SER A 15 1.48 0.68 -9.82
C SER A 15 0.02 0.86 -10.24
N ALA A 16 -0.34 2.03 -10.78
CA ALA A 16 -1.71 2.27 -11.20
C ALA A 16 -2.17 1.28 -12.27
N SER A 17 -3.40 0.79 -12.14
CA SER A 17 -4.06 -0.02 -13.17
C SER A 17 -4.58 0.83 -14.31
N SER A 18 -4.91 0.20 -15.44
CA SER A 18 -5.51 0.86 -16.61
C SER A 18 -6.80 0.14 -17.00
N GLU A 19 -7.90 0.89 -17.09
CA GLU A 19 -9.19 0.37 -17.55
C GLU A 19 -9.24 0.17 -19.07
N GLU A 20 -8.36 0.83 -19.81
CA GLU A 20 -8.26 0.70 -21.26
C GLU A 20 -7.47 -0.52 -21.72
N SER A 21 -6.71 -1.12 -20.81
CA SER A 21 -5.85 -2.27 -21.12
C SER A 21 -6.60 -3.58 -20.98
N THR A 22 -6.45 -4.46 -21.96
CA THR A 22 -6.91 -5.86 -21.90
C THR A 22 -5.82 -6.83 -21.41
N ALA A 23 -4.61 -6.33 -21.14
CA ALA A 23 -3.49 -7.12 -20.63
C ALA A 23 -3.65 -7.44 -19.13
N VAL A 24 -2.93 -8.46 -18.67
CA VAL A 24 -2.84 -8.79 -17.24
C VAL A 24 -1.36 -9.04 -16.90
N PRO A 25 -0.75 -8.19 -16.07
CA PRO A 25 -1.31 -6.99 -15.45
C PRO A 25 -1.67 -5.91 -16.49
N SER A 26 -2.55 -4.98 -16.11
CA SER A 26 -3.03 -3.93 -17.01
C SER A 26 -1.97 -2.85 -17.33
N THR A 27 -0.91 -2.77 -16.52
CA THR A 27 0.25 -1.90 -16.74
C THR A 27 1.54 -2.63 -16.38
N GLU A 28 2.64 -2.31 -17.06
CA GLU A 28 3.96 -2.92 -16.81
C GLU A 28 4.56 -2.49 -15.45
N GLU A 29 4.20 -1.31 -14.95
CA GLU A 29 4.67 -0.76 -13.69
C GLU A 29 4.30 -1.65 -12.49
N GLN A 30 3.22 -2.40 -12.57
CA GLN A 30 2.80 -3.34 -11.51
C GLN A 30 3.83 -4.44 -11.25
N TRP A 31 4.64 -4.81 -12.26
CA TRP A 31 5.72 -5.78 -12.07
C TRP A 31 6.81 -5.29 -11.11
N ALA A 32 7.02 -3.98 -11.00
CA ALA A 32 8.05 -3.44 -10.13
C ALA A 32 7.70 -3.68 -8.65
N VAL A 33 6.48 -3.36 -8.23
CA VAL A 33 6.00 -3.62 -6.87
C VAL A 33 5.93 -5.11 -6.58
N ALA A 34 5.46 -5.93 -7.53
CA ALA A 34 5.39 -7.38 -7.36
C ALA A 34 6.77 -8.02 -7.11
N LYS A 35 7.79 -7.61 -7.86
CA LYS A 35 9.17 -8.07 -7.67
C LYS A 35 9.75 -7.61 -6.34
N TYR A 36 9.47 -6.37 -5.94
CA TYR A 36 9.89 -5.85 -4.64
C TYR A 36 9.27 -6.66 -3.50
N LEU A 37 7.97 -6.90 -3.54
CA LEU A 37 7.24 -7.68 -2.54
C LEU A 37 7.73 -9.14 -2.50
N LYS A 38 8.03 -9.74 -3.66
CA LYS A 38 8.64 -11.07 -3.73
C LYS A 38 9.95 -11.13 -2.94
N ALA A 39 10.86 -10.21 -3.21
CA ALA A 39 12.13 -10.13 -2.50
C ALA A 39 11.94 -9.86 -0.99
N GLU A 40 10.90 -9.14 -0.61
CA GLU A 40 10.59 -8.91 0.78
C GLU A 40 10.02 -10.15 1.48
N MET A 41 9.12 -10.90 0.81
CA MET A 41 8.65 -12.19 1.31
C MET A 41 9.82 -13.15 1.57
N GLU A 42 10.79 -13.21 0.64
CA GLU A 42 12.02 -13.99 0.82
C GLU A 42 12.79 -13.58 2.08
N ARG A 43 12.98 -12.27 2.30
CA ARG A 43 13.63 -11.74 3.51
C ARG A 43 12.87 -12.00 4.81
N LEU A 44 11.54 -12.14 4.71
CA LEU A 44 10.66 -12.41 5.85
C LEU A 44 10.55 -13.91 6.18
N GLY A 45 11.14 -14.78 5.37
CA GLY A 45 11.11 -16.22 5.58
C GLY A 45 9.80 -16.88 5.13
N PHE A 46 9.10 -16.28 4.17
CA PHE A 46 8.00 -16.98 3.51
C PHE A 46 8.53 -18.16 2.72
N GLU A 47 7.73 -19.19 2.61
CA GLU A 47 7.96 -20.38 1.80
C GLU A 47 7.03 -20.38 0.58
N GLU A 48 7.29 -21.28 -0.38
CA GLU A 48 6.48 -21.45 -1.58
C GLU A 48 6.20 -20.14 -2.34
N ILE A 49 7.19 -19.25 -2.40
CA ILE A 49 7.04 -17.94 -3.02
C ILE A 49 7.01 -18.09 -4.54
N PHE A 50 5.91 -17.68 -5.13
CA PHE A 50 5.68 -17.77 -6.56
C PHE A 50 5.05 -16.50 -7.14
N LEU A 51 5.69 -15.91 -8.12
CA LEU A 51 5.18 -14.77 -8.90
C LEU A 51 4.85 -15.31 -10.31
N ASP A 52 3.57 -15.32 -10.65
CA ASP A 52 3.11 -15.91 -11.91
C ASP A 52 3.15 -14.91 -13.08
N LYS A 53 2.87 -15.42 -14.27
CA LYS A 53 2.86 -14.63 -15.52
C LYS A 53 1.76 -13.56 -15.59
N TYR A 54 0.84 -13.55 -14.66
CA TYR A 54 -0.24 -12.56 -14.53
C TYR A 54 0.02 -11.55 -13.41
N CYS A 55 1.26 -11.47 -12.93
CA CYS A 55 1.67 -10.58 -11.84
C CYS A 55 0.98 -10.89 -10.50
N ARG A 56 0.59 -12.15 -10.25
CA ARG A 56 0.05 -12.57 -8.96
C ARG A 56 1.17 -13.18 -8.13
N LEU A 57 1.36 -12.65 -6.94
CA LEU A 57 2.38 -13.09 -5.99
C LEU A 57 1.74 -13.94 -4.90
N TYR A 58 2.30 -15.12 -4.70
CA TYR A 58 1.91 -16.07 -3.67
C TYR A 58 3.07 -16.32 -2.72
N GLY A 59 2.78 -16.65 -1.50
CA GLY A 59 3.74 -17.11 -0.51
C GLY A 59 3.01 -17.70 0.68
N ALA A 60 3.65 -18.61 1.38
CA ALA A 60 3.12 -19.27 2.56
C ALA A 60 3.98 -18.98 3.80
N ILE A 61 3.36 -18.93 4.94
CA ILE A 61 4.02 -19.01 6.25
C ILE A 61 3.65 -20.37 6.82
N PRO A 62 4.63 -21.22 7.15
CA PRO A 62 4.35 -22.56 7.66
C PRO A 62 3.57 -22.51 8.97
N ALA A 63 2.76 -23.51 9.19
CA ALA A 63 2.01 -23.66 10.44
C ALA A 63 2.97 -23.79 11.65
N THR A 64 2.60 -23.14 12.73
CA THR A 64 3.31 -23.22 14.02
C THR A 64 2.65 -24.17 15.00
N VAL A 65 1.50 -24.71 14.64
CA VAL A 65 0.71 -25.68 15.40
C VAL A 65 0.19 -26.77 14.49
N GLU A 66 0.02 -27.97 15.01
CA GLU A 66 -0.56 -29.11 14.30
C GLU A 66 -2.10 -28.95 14.18
N GLU A 67 -2.69 -29.53 13.14
CA GLU A 67 -4.14 -29.59 12.89
C GLU A 67 -4.87 -28.24 12.81
N ALA A 68 -4.14 -27.13 12.56
CA ALA A 68 -4.76 -25.83 12.37
C ALA A 68 -5.29 -25.67 10.93
N PRO A 69 -6.43 -24.99 10.75
CA PRO A 69 -6.92 -24.65 9.42
C PRO A 69 -5.99 -23.65 8.75
N THR A 70 -5.83 -23.77 7.43
CA THR A 70 -5.12 -22.77 6.64
C THR A 70 -5.94 -21.50 6.51
N LEU A 71 -5.30 -20.35 6.79
CA LEU A 71 -5.88 -19.03 6.56
C LEU A 71 -5.27 -18.41 5.31
N GLY A 72 -6.13 -17.91 4.42
CA GLY A 72 -5.72 -17.19 3.23
C GLY A 72 -5.98 -15.68 3.38
N PHE A 73 -4.99 -14.88 2.97
CA PHE A 73 -5.10 -13.43 2.87
C PHE A 73 -4.92 -13.02 1.41
N ILE A 74 -5.74 -12.09 0.95
CA ILE A 74 -5.66 -11.54 -0.41
C ILE A 74 -5.58 -10.02 -0.28
N ALA A 75 -4.63 -9.43 -1.00
CA ALA A 75 -4.49 -7.98 -1.12
C ALA A 75 -4.09 -7.62 -2.55
N HIS A 76 -4.66 -6.55 -3.11
CA HIS A 76 -4.24 -6.06 -4.42
C HIS A 76 -2.96 -5.22 -4.31
N MET A 77 -2.18 -5.19 -5.39
CA MET A 77 -0.91 -4.47 -5.48
C MET A 77 -1.02 -3.19 -6.33
N ASP A 78 -2.06 -3.10 -7.13
CA ASP A 78 -2.30 -1.95 -8.00
C ASP A 78 -2.94 -0.79 -7.26
N LEU A 79 -2.75 0.41 -7.81
CA LEU A 79 -3.42 1.63 -7.40
C LEU A 79 -4.59 1.92 -8.35
N SER A 80 -5.61 2.61 -7.83
CA SER A 80 -6.75 3.04 -8.63
C SER A 80 -6.30 3.99 -9.76
N PRO A 81 -6.77 3.81 -11.01
CA PRO A 81 -6.47 4.73 -12.11
C PRO A 81 -7.11 6.11 -11.92
N ALA A 82 -8.07 6.24 -11.00
CA ALA A 82 -8.72 7.51 -10.68
C ALA A 82 -7.82 8.47 -9.88
N SER A 83 -6.70 7.98 -9.35
CA SER A 83 -5.72 8.79 -8.62
C SER A 83 -4.52 9.10 -9.52
N PRO A 84 -4.07 10.36 -9.64
CA PRO A 84 -2.92 10.75 -10.45
C PRO A 84 -1.61 10.29 -9.77
N CYS A 85 -1.36 9.00 -9.76
CA CYS A 85 -0.29 8.35 -8.99
C CYS A 85 0.99 8.15 -9.82
N GLN A 86 1.63 9.22 -10.29
CA GLN A 86 2.93 9.07 -10.94
C GLN A 86 4.09 8.94 -9.95
N GLU A 87 4.06 9.68 -8.86
CA GLU A 87 5.07 9.63 -7.81
C GLU A 87 4.43 10.02 -6.47
N ILE A 88 4.10 9.05 -5.63
CA ILE A 88 3.52 9.32 -4.32
C ILE A 88 4.63 9.65 -3.33
N LYS A 89 4.51 10.78 -2.63
CA LYS A 89 5.45 11.27 -1.61
C LYS A 89 4.81 11.18 -0.21
N PRO A 90 4.90 10.03 0.44
CA PRO A 90 4.33 9.85 1.76
C PRO A 90 5.13 10.65 2.80
N GLU A 91 4.43 11.22 3.77
CA GLU A 91 5.05 11.83 4.94
C GLU A 91 4.36 11.42 6.24
N ILE A 92 5.10 11.52 7.33
CA ILE A 92 4.56 11.30 8.67
C ILE A 92 4.43 12.65 9.35
N ILE A 93 3.22 13.00 9.75
CA ILE A 93 2.93 14.25 10.48
C ILE A 93 2.42 13.93 11.88
N LYS A 94 2.75 14.81 12.83
CA LYS A 94 2.09 14.82 14.14
C LYS A 94 0.76 15.55 13.99
N TYR A 95 -0.35 14.86 14.27
CA TYR A 95 -1.67 15.49 14.20
C TYR A 95 -2.03 16.10 15.56
N GLU A 96 -2.14 17.40 15.62
CA GLU A 96 -2.48 18.16 16.83
C GLU A 96 -3.92 18.72 16.79
N GLY A 97 -4.72 18.24 15.83
CA GLY A 97 -6.05 18.75 15.56
C GLY A 97 -6.07 19.80 14.44
N GLY A 98 -7.28 20.21 14.05
CA GLY A 98 -7.47 21.23 13.01
C GLY A 98 -7.35 20.65 11.59
N LYS A 99 -6.96 21.53 10.66
CA LYS A 99 -6.94 21.25 9.23
C LYS A 99 -5.56 20.77 8.77
N VAL A 100 -5.52 19.59 8.14
CA VAL A 100 -4.33 19.07 7.45
C VAL A 100 -4.37 19.53 6.00
N ARG A 101 -3.24 20.01 5.48
CA ARG A 101 -3.06 20.42 4.09
C ARG A 101 -2.08 19.46 3.42
N PHE A 102 -2.37 19.08 2.19
CA PHE A 102 -1.49 18.22 1.40
C PHE A 102 -0.44 19.07 0.67
N ARG A 103 0.79 18.56 0.59
CA ARG A 103 1.90 19.32 -0.02
C ARG A 103 1.81 19.39 -1.54
N GLY A 104 1.34 18.33 -2.18
CA GLY A 104 1.22 18.28 -3.64
C GLY A 104 0.09 19.15 -4.16
N ASP A 105 -1.01 19.23 -3.40
CA ASP A 105 -2.13 20.12 -3.69
C ASP A 105 -2.63 20.81 -2.42
N PRO A 106 -2.14 22.03 -2.12
CA PRO A 106 -2.58 22.80 -0.94
C PRO A 106 -4.06 23.19 -0.93
N SER A 107 -4.78 23.02 -2.04
CA SER A 107 -6.23 23.22 -2.11
C SER A 107 -6.99 22.06 -1.48
N LEU A 108 -6.39 20.87 -1.52
CA LEU A 108 -6.91 19.70 -0.83
C LEU A 108 -6.62 19.78 0.66
N THR A 109 -7.66 19.56 1.44
CA THR A 109 -7.56 19.59 2.91
C THR A 109 -8.43 18.51 3.51
N MET A 110 -8.02 17.98 4.66
CA MET A 110 -8.88 17.17 5.50
C MET A 110 -8.94 17.76 6.91
N ASP A 111 -10.08 17.64 7.53
CA ASP A 111 -10.35 18.10 8.88
C ASP A 111 -11.42 17.22 9.55
N MET A 112 -11.74 17.53 10.80
CA MET A 112 -12.75 16.78 11.56
C MET A 112 -14.19 17.00 11.07
N GLU A 113 -14.44 17.99 10.24
CA GLU A 113 -15.75 18.23 9.62
C GLU A 113 -15.95 17.25 8.44
N SER A 114 -14.94 17.13 7.58
CA SER A 114 -14.94 16.20 6.43
C SER A 114 -14.67 14.75 6.84
N ILE A 115 -13.84 14.53 7.87
CA ILE A 115 -13.45 13.20 8.37
C ILE A 115 -13.60 13.16 9.91
N PRO A 116 -14.81 12.90 10.43
CA PRO A 116 -15.09 13.01 11.87
C PRO A 116 -14.23 12.12 12.78
N CYS A 117 -13.73 10.98 12.29
CA CYS A 117 -12.88 10.10 13.09
C CYS A 117 -11.49 10.69 13.38
N LEU A 118 -11.06 11.76 12.70
CA LEU A 118 -9.79 12.44 13.00
C LEU A 118 -9.68 12.93 14.44
N LYS A 119 -10.80 13.22 15.10
CA LYS A 119 -10.81 13.60 16.52
C LYS A 119 -10.15 12.55 17.42
N ASP A 120 -10.23 11.28 17.05
CA ASP A 120 -9.72 10.17 17.84
C ASP A 120 -8.20 9.97 17.64
N TYR A 121 -7.61 10.70 16.69
CA TYR A 121 -6.19 10.64 16.33
C TYR A 121 -5.41 11.89 16.74
N ILE A 122 -6.02 12.81 17.50
CA ILE A 122 -5.29 13.96 18.07
C ILE A 122 -4.16 13.46 18.96
N GLY A 123 -2.93 13.93 18.70
CA GLY A 123 -1.73 13.45 19.38
C GLY A 123 -1.07 12.24 18.72
N CYS A 124 -1.67 11.62 17.72
CA CYS A 124 -1.08 10.52 16.96
C CYS A 124 -0.23 11.01 15.78
N ASN A 125 0.60 10.13 15.27
CA ASN A 125 1.25 10.32 13.98
C ASN A 125 0.34 9.80 12.88
N LEU A 126 0.13 10.58 11.84
CA LEU A 126 -0.59 10.20 10.63
C LEU A 126 0.40 10.01 9.49
N ILE A 127 0.15 9.04 8.65
CA ILE A 127 0.79 8.93 7.33
C ILE A 127 -0.16 9.59 6.36
N ILE A 128 0.35 10.57 5.64
CA ILE A 128 -0.38 11.26 4.56
C ILE A 128 0.43 11.19 3.28
N THR A 129 -0.21 11.43 2.17
CA THR A 129 0.44 11.56 0.86
C THR A 129 0.37 13.01 0.38
N ASP A 130 0.84 13.26 -0.79
CA ASP A 130 0.88 14.58 -1.39
C ASP A 130 -0.44 15.02 -2.08
N GLY A 131 -1.48 14.21 -2.00
CA GLY A 131 -2.83 14.52 -2.49
C GLY A 131 -3.37 13.55 -3.49
#